data_e17f5a27b155c037f2d63447b0e96268
#
_entry.id   e17f5a27b155c037f2d63447b0e96268
#
_cell.length_a   1.000
_cell.length_b   1.000
_cell.length_c   1.000
_cell.angle_alpha   90.00
_cell.angle_beta   90.00
_cell.angle_gamma   90.00
#
_symmetry.space_group_name_H-M   'P 1'
#
loop_
_entity.id
_entity.type
_entity.pdbx_description
1 polymer ?
#
loop_
_entity_poly.entity_id
_entity_poly.type
_entity_poly.pdbx_seq_one_letter_code
_entity_poly.pdbx_strand_id
1 'polypeptide(L)'
;MLCETAEDVSDAILFARRFGLETAPRSGGHCFAGRSSTAGVVLDVSPMRSVSVSSGVATIGAGARLGWVYDALDGHGLTIPAGCGPDVGIAGLTLGGGLGILGRKYGLTSDSLLAAQVALANGRIVECDEHNEPDLFWALRGAGGCNFGVLTSLIFRTLPMPDATAFHLIWPDTHTSEVMEAWQGWSPVGPDELAASLLLTAPDEPDRPPVVNVFGAMLGTRSNTEELLEDLVVRAGTDPASVSLEHASYRETKRYLAEHGPGDDRPQGHPYSKSEYFRQPLPAEAIESLVETFSKERVAGQSRELDFTPWGGAYNRVPAEATAFAHRGELFLLKHAVTVESDAQAVEKEAALSWLGRSWATGRPWGTGRAYPNFPDPDLEDWPRAYHATNLERLARVKERYDPDNLFRFHQSVPSHGASTA
;
A
#
# COMPACT_ATOMS: atom_id res chain seq x y z
N MET A 1 3.40 5.78 -24.55
CA MET A 1 4.79 5.99 -25.03
C MET A 1 5.71 5.23 -24.10
N LEU A 2 6.53 4.31 -24.61
CA LEU A 2 7.56 3.64 -23.85
C LEU A 2 8.76 4.62 -23.71
N CYS A 3 9.24 4.83 -22.48
CA CYS A 3 10.34 5.72 -22.14
C CYS A 3 11.49 4.90 -21.58
N GLU A 4 12.64 4.91 -22.25
CA GLU A 4 13.84 4.15 -21.84
C GLU A 4 14.81 5.05 -21.05
N THR A 5 14.73 6.38 -21.24
CA THR A 5 15.57 7.38 -20.60
C THR A 5 14.74 8.50 -19.98
N ALA A 6 15.38 9.31 -19.13
CA ALA A 6 14.74 10.51 -18.57
C ALA A 6 14.41 11.55 -19.65
N GLU A 7 15.23 11.62 -20.70
CA GLU A 7 15.03 12.48 -21.86
C GLU A 7 13.77 12.05 -22.63
N ASP A 8 13.52 10.74 -22.84
CA ASP A 8 12.29 10.26 -23.47
C ASP A 8 11.06 10.69 -22.67
N VAL A 9 11.13 10.63 -21.34
CA VAL A 9 10.04 11.10 -20.45
C VAL A 9 9.82 12.60 -20.64
N SER A 10 10.90 13.39 -20.67
CA SER A 10 10.84 14.84 -20.90
C SER A 10 10.19 15.17 -22.25
N ASP A 11 10.63 14.51 -23.32
CA ASP A 11 10.10 14.74 -24.67
C ASP A 11 8.62 14.35 -24.75
N ALA A 12 8.22 13.25 -24.11
CA ALA A 12 6.83 12.82 -24.04
C ALA A 12 5.95 13.82 -23.27
N ILE A 13 6.45 14.39 -22.15
CA ILE A 13 5.77 15.46 -21.41
C ILE A 13 5.60 16.71 -22.28
N LEU A 14 6.65 17.16 -22.97
CA LEU A 14 6.60 18.34 -23.84
C LEU A 14 5.67 18.12 -25.03
N PHE A 15 5.63 16.91 -25.60
CA PHE A 15 4.67 16.52 -26.62
C PHE A 15 3.24 16.62 -26.09
N ALA A 16 2.93 16.02 -24.93
CA ALA A 16 1.60 16.06 -24.34
C ALA A 16 1.14 17.51 -24.07
N ARG A 17 2.03 18.34 -23.50
CA ARG A 17 1.74 19.78 -23.30
C ARG A 17 1.42 20.50 -24.61
N ARG A 18 2.24 20.29 -25.64
CA ARG A 18 2.06 20.97 -26.94
C ARG A 18 0.70 20.67 -27.56
N PHE A 19 0.18 19.46 -27.37
CA PHE A 19 -1.09 19.02 -27.97
C PHE A 19 -2.25 19.02 -26.98
N GLY A 20 -2.06 19.50 -25.74
CA GLY A 20 -3.12 19.55 -24.71
C GLY A 20 -3.64 18.18 -24.29
N LEU A 21 -2.79 17.14 -24.33
CA LEU A 21 -3.17 15.77 -24.02
C LEU A 21 -3.05 15.50 -22.51
N GLU A 22 -3.99 14.75 -21.98
CA GLU A 22 -3.88 14.20 -20.64
C GLU A 22 -2.70 13.24 -20.54
N THR A 23 -2.05 13.19 -19.35
CA THR A 23 -0.90 12.33 -19.12
C THR A 23 -1.07 11.48 -17.88
N ALA A 24 -0.65 10.20 -17.97
CA ALA A 24 -0.59 9.29 -16.83
C ALA A 24 0.76 8.57 -16.79
N PRO A 25 1.58 8.75 -15.74
CA PRO A 25 2.78 7.96 -15.54
C PRO A 25 2.43 6.51 -15.18
N ARG A 26 3.15 5.56 -15.77
CA ARG A 26 3.02 4.12 -15.48
C ARG A 26 4.36 3.49 -15.18
N SER A 27 4.49 2.89 -13.97
CA SER A 27 5.56 1.99 -13.57
C SER A 27 5.03 0.55 -13.61
N GLY A 28 4.53 0.00 -12.49
CA GLY A 28 3.96 -1.36 -12.43
C GLY A 28 2.49 -1.48 -12.84
N GLY A 29 1.75 -0.37 -12.97
CA GLY A 29 0.33 -0.42 -13.36
C GLY A 29 -0.65 -0.85 -12.26
N HIS A 30 -0.23 -0.92 -11.00
CA HIS A 30 -1.00 -1.46 -9.85
C HIS A 30 -1.93 -0.46 -9.13
N CYS A 31 -2.25 0.69 -9.70
CA CYS A 31 -3.15 1.65 -9.07
C CYS A 31 -4.61 1.16 -9.14
N PHE A 32 -5.22 0.89 -7.98
CA PHE A 32 -6.61 0.41 -7.88
C PHE A 32 -7.66 1.39 -8.45
N ALA A 33 -7.35 2.70 -8.50
CA ALA A 33 -8.20 3.72 -9.12
C ALA A 33 -7.87 3.99 -10.59
N GLY A 34 -7.06 3.15 -11.24
CA GLY A 34 -6.74 3.28 -12.67
C GLY A 34 -5.88 4.50 -13.06
N ARG A 35 -5.29 5.23 -12.11
CA ARG A 35 -4.53 6.47 -12.35
C ARG A 35 -3.25 6.30 -13.19
N SER A 36 -2.83 5.06 -13.45
CA SER A 36 -1.73 4.74 -14.37
C SER A 36 -2.16 4.56 -15.82
N SER A 37 -3.39 4.95 -16.14
CA SER A 37 -3.99 4.91 -17.49
C SER A 37 -4.74 6.19 -17.78
N THR A 38 -4.81 6.56 -19.06
CA THR A 38 -5.58 7.72 -19.54
C THR A 38 -5.96 7.50 -21.00
N ALA A 39 -6.97 8.22 -21.49
CA ALA A 39 -7.30 8.30 -22.92
C ALA A 39 -6.27 9.14 -23.72
N GLY A 40 -5.40 9.88 -23.05
CA GLY A 40 -4.34 10.69 -23.65
C GLY A 40 -3.03 9.92 -23.82
N VAL A 41 -1.94 10.38 -23.15
CA VAL A 41 -0.60 9.80 -23.25
C VAL A 41 -0.22 9.09 -21.95
N VAL A 42 -0.03 7.78 -22.02
CA VAL A 42 0.60 7.01 -20.93
C VAL A 42 2.12 7.10 -21.09
N LEU A 43 2.78 7.64 -20.07
CA LEU A 43 4.23 7.72 -19.95
C LEU A 43 4.71 6.44 -19.23
N ASP A 44 5.03 5.42 -20.02
CA ASP A 44 5.37 4.10 -19.51
C ASP A 44 6.89 4.01 -19.27
N VAL A 45 7.29 4.04 -18.01
CA VAL A 45 8.70 3.95 -17.58
C VAL A 45 9.13 2.52 -17.25
N SER A 46 8.33 1.50 -17.55
CA SER A 46 8.66 0.10 -17.28
C SER A 46 10.00 -0.37 -17.89
N PRO A 47 10.54 0.21 -18.99
CA PRO A 47 11.89 -0.12 -19.46
C PRO A 47 13.00 0.35 -18.50
N MET A 48 12.77 1.39 -17.68
CA MET A 48 13.74 1.97 -16.75
C MET A 48 13.84 1.12 -15.47
N ARG A 49 14.38 -0.09 -15.57
CA ARG A 49 14.36 -1.11 -14.49
C ARG A 49 15.73 -1.50 -13.97
N SER A 50 16.76 -0.70 -14.20
CA SER A 50 18.11 -0.95 -13.69
C SER A 50 18.12 -0.91 -12.16
N VAL A 51 18.95 -1.78 -11.55
CA VAL A 51 19.25 -1.76 -10.12
C VAL A 51 20.77 -1.83 -9.97
N SER A 52 21.36 -0.88 -9.27
CA SER A 52 22.78 -0.89 -8.94
C SER A 52 22.97 -0.60 -7.45
N VAL A 53 24.01 -1.21 -6.87
CA VAL A 53 24.30 -1.09 -5.44
C VAL A 53 25.74 -0.59 -5.27
N SER A 54 25.91 0.43 -4.43
CA SER A 54 27.21 0.95 -4.04
C SER A 54 27.18 1.45 -2.61
N SER A 55 28.11 0.99 -1.77
CA SER A 55 28.30 1.46 -0.39
C SER A 55 27.01 1.47 0.46
N GLY A 56 26.18 0.43 0.35
CA GLY A 56 24.94 0.32 1.12
C GLY A 56 23.79 1.21 0.60
N VAL A 57 23.92 1.72 -0.61
CA VAL A 57 22.91 2.54 -1.29
C VAL A 57 22.52 1.85 -2.59
N ALA A 58 21.22 1.76 -2.87
CA ALA A 58 20.68 1.21 -4.12
C ALA A 58 20.13 2.35 -5.00
N THR A 59 20.58 2.41 -6.25
CA THR A 59 19.95 3.24 -7.29
C THR A 59 19.07 2.35 -8.14
N ILE A 60 17.77 2.69 -8.21
CA ILE A 60 16.72 1.86 -8.81
C ILE A 60 15.98 2.69 -9.86
N GLY A 61 15.88 2.20 -11.07
CA GLY A 61 15.05 2.80 -12.13
C GLY A 61 13.56 2.74 -11.78
N ALA A 62 12.83 3.81 -12.08
CA ALA A 62 11.45 4.00 -11.65
C ALA A 62 10.46 2.96 -12.20
N GLY A 63 10.80 2.27 -13.28
CA GLY A 63 10.03 1.19 -13.89
C GLY A 63 10.24 -0.19 -13.25
N ALA A 64 11.18 -0.34 -12.31
CA ALA A 64 11.44 -1.62 -11.67
C ALA A 64 10.23 -2.09 -10.83
N ARG A 65 9.95 -3.40 -10.91
CA ARG A 65 8.96 -4.08 -10.05
C ARG A 65 9.65 -4.66 -8.82
N LEU A 66 8.92 -4.80 -7.72
CA LEU A 66 9.48 -5.22 -6.43
C LEU A 66 10.17 -6.59 -6.48
N GLY A 67 9.61 -7.56 -7.19
CA GLY A 67 10.27 -8.86 -7.35
C GLY A 67 11.67 -8.73 -7.96
N TRP A 68 11.79 -7.93 -9.03
CA TRP A 68 13.08 -7.64 -9.64
C TRP A 68 14.04 -6.89 -8.71
N VAL A 69 13.53 -5.93 -7.95
CA VAL A 69 14.34 -5.18 -6.97
C VAL A 69 14.89 -6.11 -5.90
N TYR A 70 14.04 -6.99 -5.34
CA TYR A 70 14.47 -7.95 -4.31
C TYR A 70 15.50 -8.94 -4.84
N ASP A 71 15.32 -9.47 -6.05
CA ASP A 71 16.28 -10.39 -6.67
C ASP A 71 17.64 -9.72 -6.89
N ALA A 72 17.66 -8.47 -7.33
CA ALA A 72 18.89 -7.74 -7.53
C ALA A 72 19.62 -7.40 -6.21
N LEU A 73 18.87 -7.04 -5.16
CA LEU A 73 19.44 -6.72 -3.84
C LEU A 73 19.92 -7.98 -3.09
N ASP A 74 19.24 -9.11 -3.26
CA ASP A 74 19.58 -10.40 -2.66
C ASP A 74 21.03 -10.82 -2.99
N GLY A 75 21.46 -10.63 -4.23
CA GLY A 75 22.82 -10.92 -4.66
C GLY A 75 23.92 -10.12 -3.91
N HIS A 76 23.52 -9.09 -3.17
CA HIS A 76 24.39 -8.28 -2.32
C HIS A 76 24.15 -8.51 -0.82
N GLY A 77 23.26 -9.42 -0.43
CA GLY A 77 22.83 -9.62 0.96
C GLY A 77 22.07 -8.42 1.54
N LEU A 78 21.38 -7.65 0.68
CA LEU A 78 20.71 -6.41 1.02
C LEU A 78 19.21 -6.46 0.67
N THR A 79 18.45 -5.56 1.29
CA THR A 79 17.04 -5.33 0.97
C THR A 79 16.62 -3.89 1.26
N ILE A 80 15.36 -3.55 0.96
CA ILE A 80 14.69 -2.30 1.35
C ILE A 80 13.33 -2.63 1.99
N PRO A 81 12.80 -1.78 2.91
CA PRO A 81 11.45 -1.97 3.45
C PRO A 81 10.42 -1.58 2.39
N ALA A 82 9.84 -2.58 1.71
CA ALA A 82 8.82 -2.36 0.69
C ALA A 82 7.78 -3.49 0.69
N GLY A 83 6.73 -3.36 -0.12
CA GLY A 83 5.58 -4.25 -0.17
C GLY A 83 5.89 -5.70 -0.58
N CYS A 84 4.91 -6.60 -0.46
CA CYS A 84 5.08 -8.02 -0.77
C CYS A 84 4.75 -8.38 -2.22
N GLY A 85 3.88 -7.63 -2.91
CA GLY A 85 3.48 -7.95 -4.28
C GLY A 85 4.64 -7.82 -5.28
N PRO A 86 5.09 -8.91 -5.93
CA PRO A 86 6.27 -8.89 -6.79
C PRO A 86 6.12 -8.01 -8.03
N ASP A 87 4.91 -7.84 -8.53
CA ASP A 87 4.59 -7.07 -9.74
C ASP A 87 4.36 -5.57 -9.48
N VAL A 88 4.31 -5.15 -8.22
CA VAL A 88 4.10 -3.74 -7.86
C VAL A 88 5.30 -2.90 -8.27
N GLY A 89 5.04 -1.77 -8.96
CA GLY A 89 6.10 -0.83 -9.37
C GLY A 89 6.64 -0.02 -8.19
N ILE A 90 7.96 0.04 -8.08
CA ILE A 90 8.67 0.72 -6.99
C ILE A 90 8.30 2.21 -6.89
N ALA A 91 8.14 2.89 -8.02
CA ALA A 91 7.88 4.33 -8.04
C ALA A 91 6.51 4.67 -7.44
N GLY A 92 5.43 4.04 -7.93
CA GLY A 92 4.07 4.29 -7.41
C GLY A 92 3.94 3.93 -5.94
N LEU A 93 4.52 2.79 -5.53
CA LEU A 93 4.54 2.37 -4.13
C LEU A 93 5.19 3.42 -3.23
N THR A 94 6.40 3.89 -3.58
CA THR A 94 7.18 4.86 -2.79
C THR A 94 6.47 6.19 -2.67
N LEU A 95 5.90 6.68 -3.77
CA LEU A 95 5.19 7.97 -3.79
C LEU A 95 4.01 8.04 -2.82
N GLY A 96 3.35 6.92 -2.53
CA GLY A 96 2.27 6.87 -1.54
C GLY A 96 2.70 6.34 -0.17
N GLY A 97 4.01 6.28 0.10
CA GLY A 97 4.57 5.77 1.35
C GLY A 97 5.21 4.40 1.19
N GLY A 98 4.44 3.36 0.90
CA GLY A 98 4.91 1.98 0.75
C GLY A 98 5.01 1.23 2.08
N LEU A 99 3.99 0.44 2.40
CA LEU A 99 3.98 -0.46 3.56
C LEU A 99 4.54 -1.85 3.20
N GLY A 100 5.04 -2.56 4.20
CA GLY A 100 5.54 -3.94 4.05
C GLY A 100 5.95 -4.55 5.38
N ILE A 101 6.33 -5.84 5.37
CA ILE A 101 6.66 -6.61 6.58
C ILE A 101 7.84 -6.03 7.39
N LEU A 102 8.77 -5.31 6.78
CA LEU A 102 9.85 -4.63 7.49
C LEU A 102 9.45 -3.26 8.04
N GLY A 103 8.24 -2.78 7.74
CA GLY A 103 7.87 -1.40 7.95
C GLY A 103 7.75 -1.01 9.41
N ARG A 104 7.25 -1.87 10.29
CA ARG A 104 7.17 -1.59 11.72
C ARG A 104 8.56 -1.39 12.36
N LYS A 105 9.57 -2.07 11.84
CA LYS A 105 10.96 -1.93 12.32
C LYS A 105 11.73 -0.80 11.65
N TYR A 106 11.54 -0.58 10.35
CA TYR A 106 12.40 0.30 9.55
C TYR A 106 11.68 1.48 8.88
N GLY A 107 10.35 1.58 9.00
CA GLY A 107 9.55 2.65 8.39
C GLY A 107 8.97 2.27 7.02
N LEU A 108 8.35 3.24 6.37
CA LEU A 108 7.81 3.11 5.02
C LEU A 108 8.95 3.01 3.99
N THR A 109 8.64 2.51 2.79
CA THR A 109 9.58 2.53 1.66
C THR A 109 10.11 3.95 1.42
N SER A 110 9.22 4.95 1.48
CA SER A 110 9.56 6.37 1.32
C SER A 110 10.49 6.92 2.41
N ASP A 111 10.51 6.32 3.61
CA ASP A 111 11.40 6.73 4.70
C ASP A 111 12.86 6.29 4.46
N SER A 112 13.06 5.31 3.59
CA SER A 112 14.39 4.86 3.15
C SER A 112 14.89 5.57 1.89
N LEU A 113 14.05 6.41 1.26
CA LEU A 113 14.43 7.19 0.08
C LEU A 113 15.44 8.29 0.46
N LEU A 114 16.56 8.37 -0.26
CA LEU A 114 17.63 9.35 -0.06
C LEU A 114 17.59 10.45 -1.11
N ALA A 115 17.24 10.09 -2.36
CA ALA A 115 17.13 11.04 -3.46
C ALA A 115 16.25 10.44 -4.58
N ALA A 116 15.79 11.29 -5.49
CA ALA A 116 15.07 10.88 -6.69
C ALA A 116 15.40 11.78 -7.88
N GLN A 117 15.29 11.24 -9.09
CA GLN A 117 15.30 12.00 -10.33
C GLN A 117 13.89 12.10 -10.89
N VAL A 118 13.47 13.29 -11.28
CA VAL A 118 12.10 13.61 -11.70
C VAL A 118 12.09 14.43 -12.98
N ALA A 119 11.32 14.03 -13.96
CA ALA A 119 10.94 14.86 -15.09
C ALA A 119 9.70 15.69 -14.73
N LEU A 120 9.84 17.01 -14.70
CA LEU A 120 8.80 17.96 -14.30
C LEU A 120 7.84 18.30 -15.44
N ALA A 121 6.70 18.94 -15.11
CA ALA A 121 5.68 19.35 -16.06
C ALA A 121 6.20 20.26 -17.21
N ASN A 122 7.30 20.99 -17.00
CA ASN A 122 7.92 21.82 -18.02
C ASN A 122 9.04 21.13 -18.83
N GLY A 123 9.20 19.81 -18.66
CA GLY A 123 10.23 19.00 -19.31
C GLY A 123 11.60 19.02 -18.63
N ARG A 124 11.84 19.87 -17.61
CA ARG A 124 13.12 19.84 -16.88
C ARG A 124 13.27 18.53 -16.11
N ILE A 125 14.45 17.93 -16.21
CA ILE A 125 14.86 16.79 -15.38
C ILE A 125 15.63 17.37 -14.19
N VAL A 126 15.18 17.03 -12.96
CA VAL A 126 15.79 17.52 -11.72
C VAL A 126 16.13 16.34 -10.81
N GLU A 127 17.20 16.46 -10.06
CA GLU A 127 17.50 15.62 -8.92
C GLU A 127 17.01 16.32 -7.66
N CYS A 128 16.38 15.56 -6.76
CA CYS A 128 15.86 16.09 -5.50
C CYS A 128 16.27 15.19 -4.32
N ASP A 129 16.65 15.83 -3.23
CA ASP A 129 17.04 15.25 -1.96
C ASP A 129 16.74 16.25 -0.81
N GLU A 130 17.25 16.00 0.39
CA GLU A 130 17.03 16.89 1.54
C GLU A 130 17.68 18.29 1.38
N HIS A 131 18.64 18.47 0.45
CA HIS A 131 19.35 19.72 0.20
C HIS A 131 18.97 20.36 -1.13
N ASN A 132 18.65 19.55 -2.16
CA ASN A 132 18.30 19.98 -3.49
C ASN A 132 16.82 19.79 -3.74
N GLU A 133 16.08 20.82 -4.16
CA GLU A 133 14.62 20.81 -4.35
C GLU A 133 13.89 20.14 -3.14
N PRO A 134 14.18 20.54 -1.89
CA PRO A 134 13.75 19.82 -0.68
C PRO A 134 12.24 19.74 -0.52
N ASP A 135 11.47 20.71 -1.01
CA ASP A 135 10.02 20.67 -0.98
C ASP A 135 9.44 19.62 -1.94
N LEU A 136 10.04 19.47 -3.11
CA LEU A 136 9.67 18.38 -4.04
C LEU A 136 10.00 17.02 -3.42
N PHE A 137 11.22 16.86 -2.89
CA PHE A 137 11.62 15.63 -2.21
C PHE A 137 10.71 15.27 -1.03
N TRP A 138 10.32 16.27 -0.23
CA TRP A 138 9.34 16.08 0.83
C TRP A 138 8.00 15.56 0.28
N ALA A 139 7.48 16.16 -0.81
CA ALA A 139 6.21 15.80 -1.42
C ALA A 139 6.22 14.40 -2.03
N LEU A 140 7.33 13.95 -2.63
CA LEU A 140 7.49 12.60 -3.19
C LEU A 140 7.46 11.50 -2.13
N ARG A 141 7.59 11.84 -0.86
CA ARG A 141 7.57 10.89 0.24
C ARG A 141 6.19 10.81 0.90
N GLY A 142 5.15 10.39 0.11
CA GLY A 142 3.84 10.06 0.65
C GLY A 142 2.63 10.81 0.12
N ALA A 143 2.80 11.76 -0.83
CA ALA A 143 1.65 12.47 -1.41
C ALA A 143 0.85 11.63 -2.43
N GLY A 144 1.29 10.43 -2.75
CA GLY A 144 0.72 9.63 -3.83
C GLY A 144 1.33 9.93 -5.19
N GLY A 145 1.13 9.02 -6.13
CA GLY A 145 1.63 9.14 -7.49
C GLY A 145 0.91 10.19 -8.33
N CYS A 146 1.53 10.54 -9.47
CA CYS A 146 0.93 11.36 -10.53
C CYS A 146 0.63 12.83 -10.15
N ASN A 147 1.30 13.43 -9.17
CA ASN A 147 0.99 14.80 -8.71
C ASN A 147 1.98 15.86 -9.18
N PHE A 148 3.29 15.60 -9.19
CA PHE A 148 4.33 16.64 -9.33
C PHE A 148 5.27 16.44 -10.51
N GLY A 149 5.31 15.25 -11.09
CA GLY A 149 6.21 14.86 -12.17
C GLY A 149 6.27 13.35 -12.34
N VAL A 150 7.17 12.91 -13.20
CA VAL A 150 7.42 11.49 -13.49
C VAL A 150 8.77 11.10 -12.94
N LEU A 151 8.80 10.16 -12.00
CA LEU A 151 10.04 9.58 -11.50
C LEU A 151 10.76 8.79 -12.61
N THR A 152 12.06 8.95 -12.68
CA THR A 152 12.94 8.21 -13.60
C THR A 152 13.94 7.34 -12.85
N SER A 153 14.37 7.78 -11.65
CA SER A 153 15.27 7.04 -10.77
C SER A 153 14.99 7.35 -9.31
N LEU A 154 15.27 6.38 -8.43
CA LEU A 154 15.15 6.49 -6.97
C LEU A 154 16.42 5.94 -6.32
N ILE A 155 16.88 6.60 -5.28
CA ILE A 155 18.05 6.21 -4.51
C ILE A 155 17.62 5.87 -3.08
N PHE A 156 17.87 4.64 -2.65
CA PHE A 156 17.45 4.14 -1.34
C PHE A 156 18.63 3.77 -0.45
N ARG A 157 18.49 4.04 0.84
CA ARG A 157 19.29 3.37 1.85
C ARG A 157 18.86 1.92 1.92
N THR A 158 19.81 1.00 1.78
CA THR A 158 19.56 -0.43 1.93
C THR A 158 19.76 -0.89 3.36
N LEU A 159 19.24 -2.07 3.65
CA LEU A 159 19.36 -2.77 4.93
C LEU A 159 20.05 -4.10 4.68
N PRO A 160 20.87 -4.63 5.63
CA PRO A 160 21.27 -6.02 5.59
C PRO A 160 20.01 -6.90 5.53
N MET A 161 20.04 -7.93 4.72
CA MET A 161 18.92 -8.86 4.60
C MET A 161 18.77 -9.65 5.91
N PRO A 162 17.64 -9.54 6.61
CA PRO A 162 17.41 -10.30 7.82
C PRO A 162 16.93 -11.73 7.51
N ASP A 163 17.10 -12.62 8.48
CA ASP A 163 16.32 -13.85 8.54
C ASP A 163 14.97 -13.56 9.21
N ALA A 164 13.95 -14.28 8.80
CA ALA A 164 12.60 -14.15 9.33
C ALA A 164 11.90 -15.51 9.43
N THR A 165 10.92 -15.59 10.30
CA THR A 165 10.00 -16.72 10.35
C THR A 165 8.65 -16.26 9.81
N ALA A 166 8.29 -16.71 8.61
CA ALA A 166 6.94 -16.56 8.08
C ALA A 166 5.99 -17.48 8.84
N PHE A 167 4.76 -17.04 9.02
CA PHE A 167 3.71 -17.85 9.64
C PHE A 167 2.36 -17.58 9.02
N HIS A 168 1.50 -18.61 9.10
CA HIS A 168 0.11 -18.53 8.68
C HIS A 168 -0.72 -19.42 9.62
N LEU A 169 -1.66 -18.82 10.33
CA LEU A 169 -2.63 -19.45 11.21
C LEU A 169 -4.02 -19.24 10.62
N ILE A 170 -4.85 -20.28 10.61
CA ILE A 170 -6.20 -20.26 10.04
C ILE A 170 -7.21 -20.72 11.09
N TRP A 171 -8.26 -19.93 11.29
CA TRP A 171 -9.44 -20.29 12.09
C TRP A 171 -10.69 -20.34 11.22
N PRO A 172 -11.67 -21.18 11.57
CA PRO A 172 -13.01 -21.11 10.99
C PRO A 172 -13.71 -19.79 11.38
N ASP A 173 -14.69 -19.39 10.59
CA ASP A 173 -15.45 -18.14 10.78
C ASP A 173 -16.18 -18.04 12.14
N THR A 174 -16.46 -19.17 12.78
CA THR A 174 -17.09 -19.23 14.11
C THR A 174 -16.28 -18.58 15.22
N HIS A 175 -14.99 -18.30 14.99
CA HIS A 175 -14.05 -17.68 15.95
C HIS A 175 -13.57 -16.30 15.50
N THR A 176 -14.25 -15.69 14.52
CA THR A 176 -13.81 -14.41 13.94
C THR A 176 -13.70 -13.30 14.96
N SER A 177 -14.70 -13.14 15.82
CA SER A 177 -14.73 -12.04 16.80
C SER A 177 -13.63 -12.18 17.85
N GLU A 178 -13.42 -13.38 18.38
CA GLU A 178 -12.40 -13.69 19.38
C GLU A 178 -10.98 -13.44 18.82
N VAL A 179 -10.73 -13.90 17.58
CA VAL A 179 -9.42 -13.71 16.93
C VAL A 179 -9.19 -12.23 16.59
N MET A 180 -10.21 -11.49 16.13
CA MET A 180 -10.11 -10.05 15.90
C MET A 180 -9.79 -9.29 17.18
N GLU A 181 -10.48 -9.59 18.29
CA GLU A 181 -10.25 -8.96 19.58
C GLU A 181 -8.84 -9.25 20.10
N ALA A 182 -8.39 -10.50 20.02
CA ALA A 182 -7.04 -10.89 20.40
C ALA A 182 -5.98 -10.18 19.54
N TRP A 183 -6.15 -10.16 18.21
CA TRP A 183 -5.20 -9.62 17.27
C TRP A 183 -4.94 -8.12 17.50
N GLN A 184 -5.99 -7.32 17.69
CA GLN A 184 -5.83 -5.86 17.84
C GLN A 184 -5.12 -5.47 19.15
N GLY A 185 -5.17 -6.31 20.18
CA GLY A 185 -4.44 -6.16 21.43
C GLY A 185 -3.06 -6.82 21.42
N TRP A 186 -2.66 -7.47 20.33
CA TRP A 186 -1.43 -8.24 20.22
C TRP A 186 -0.51 -7.73 19.10
N SER A 187 -0.95 -7.76 17.84
CA SER A 187 -0.08 -7.45 16.70
C SER A 187 0.35 -5.98 16.64
N PRO A 188 -0.56 -4.98 16.67
CA PRO A 188 -0.15 -3.57 16.56
C PRO A 188 0.71 -3.08 17.71
N VAL A 189 0.59 -3.67 18.90
CA VAL A 189 1.32 -3.31 20.12
C VAL A 189 2.51 -4.23 20.42
N GLY A 190 2.69 -5.27 19.62
CA GLY A 190 3.79 -6.22 19.71
C GLY A 190 5.14 -5.61 19.34
N PRO A 191 6.24 -6.40 19.39
CA PRO A 191 7.56 -5.92 19.02
C PRO A 191 7.62 -5.40 17.58
N ASP A 192 8.54 -4.48 17.31
CA ASP A 192 8.71 -3.88 15.97
C ASP A 192 9.09 -4.91 14.89
N GLU A 193 9.70 -6.00 15.30
CA GLU A 193 10.09 -7.14 14.48
C GLU A 193 8.90 -7.94 13.96
N LEU A 194 7.73 -7.83 14.61
CA LEU A 194 6.52 -8.55 14.25
C LEU A 194 5.71 -7.77 13.22
N ALA A 195 5.43 -8.36 12.08
CA ALA A 195 4.43 -7.89 11.11
C ALA A 195 3.41 -9.01 10.88
N ALA A 196 2.28 -8.95 11.57
CA ALA A 196 1.22 -9.94 11.56
C ALA A 196 -0.10 -9.31 11.15
N SER A 197 -0.52 -9.48 9.91
CA SER A 197 -1.84 -9.05 9.42
C SER A 197 -2.92 -10.03 9.85
N LEU A 198 -4.14 -9.50 10.05
CA LEU A 198 -5.36 -10.29 10.18
C LEU A 198 -6.17 -10.12 8.90
N LEU A 199 -6.57 -11.22 8.29
CA LEU A 199 -7.33 -11.21 7.05
C LEU A 199 -8.55 -12.12 7.16
N LEU A 200 -9.73 -11.52 7.02
CA LEU A 200 -10.95 -12.25 6.79
C LEU A 200 -11.14 -12.41 5.28
N THR A 201 -11.35 -13.65 4.84
CA THR A 201 -11.62 -13.95 3.43
C THR A 201 -12.95 -14.71 3.32
N ALA A 202 -13.80 -14.28 2.39
CA ALA A 202 -14.98 -14.99 1.98
C ALA A 202 -14.88 -15.29 0.49
N PRO A 203 -14.86 -16.58 0.08
CA PRO A 203 -14.74 -16.97 -1.32
C PRO A 203 -15.96 -16.52 -2.13
N ASP A 204 -15.86 -16.59 -3.45
CA ASP A 204 -16.90 -16.20 -4.39
C ASP A 204 -18.10 -17.17 -4.42
N GLU A 205 -17.96 -18.37 -3.83
CA GLU A 205 -19.08 -19.31 -3.62
C GLU A 205 -19.73 -19.02 -2.26
N PRO A 206 -21.00 -18.57 -2.21
CA PRO A 206 -21.69 -18.22 -0.95
C PRO A 206 -21.81 -19.35 0.06
N ASP A 207 -21.86 -20.59 -0.41
CA ASP A 207 -22.00 -21.79 0.43
C ASP A 207 -20.69 -22.22 1.12
N ARG A 208 -19.54 -21.73 0.65
CA ARG A 208 -18.25 -21.93 1.33
C ARG A 208 -18.14 -20.93 2.48
N PRO A 209 -17.86 -21.37 3.72
CA PRO A 209 -17.74 -20.47 4.85
C PRO A 209 -16.51 -19.53 4.70
N PRO A 210 -16.59 -18.32 5.27
CA PRO A 210 -15.42 -17.48 5.43
C PRO A 210 -14.35 -18.13 6.30
N VAL A 211 -13.15 -17.61 6.25
CA VAL A 211 -12.04 -18.00 7.12
C VAL A 211 -11.32 -16.77 7.67
N VAL A 212 -10.73 -16.95 8.85
CA VAL A 212 -9.90 -15.93 9.51
C VAL A 212 -8.46 -16.38 9.43
N ASN A 213 -7.62 -15.51 8.90
CA ASN A 213 -6.20 -15.76 8.73
C ASN A 213 -5.40 -14.75 9.57
N VAL A 214 -4.44 -15.21 10.35
CA VAL A 214 -3.37 -14.38 10.88
C VAL A 214 -2.07 -14.82 10.23
N PHE A 215 -1.48 -13.95 9.43
CA PHE A 215 -0.31 -14.28 8.64
C PHE A 215 0.70 -13.14 8.62
N GLY A 216 1.95 -13.46 8.40
CA GLY A 216 3.01 -12.46 8.33
C GLY A 216 4.38 -13.05 8.58
N ALA A 217 5.25 -12.22 9.15
CA ALA A 217 6.59 -12.65 9.53
C ALA A 217 7.08 -11.97 10.81
N MET A 218 7.93 -12.68 11.53
CA MET A 218 8.71 -12.20 12.65
C MET A 218 10.19 -12.23 12.28
N LEU A 219 10.88 -11.08 12.43
CA LEU A 219 12.33 -11.01 12.29
C LEU A 219 12.97 -11.63 13.52
N GLY A 220 13.86 -12.59 13.34
CA GLY A 220 14.52 -13.29 14.43
C GLY A 220 14.34 -14.80 14.36
N THR A 221 14.48 -15.46 15.50
CA THR A 221 14.48 -16.92 15.55
C THR A 221 13.06 -17.50 15.45
N ARG A 222 12.99 -18.75 15.00
CA ARG A 222 11.74 -19.52 14.98
C ARG A 222 11.14 -19.64 16.40
N SER A 223 11.96 -19.90 17.42
CA SER A 223 11.48 -20.05 18.80
C SER A 223 10.77 -18.79 19.32
N ASN A 224 11.35 -17.60 19.06
CA ASN A 224 10.72 -16.34 19.48
C ASN A 224 9.37 -16.14 18.76
N THR A 225 9.26 -16.60 17.53
CA THR A 225 8.00 -16.54 16.77
C THR A 225 6.96 -17.48 17.36
N GLU A 226 7.35 -18.72 17.69
CA GLU A 226 6.48 -19.71 18.31
C GLU A 226 5.90 -19.19 19.65
N GLU A 227 6.74 -18.62 20.53
CA GLU A 227 6.31 -18.03 21.80
C GLU A 227 5.27 -16.89 21.60
N LEU A 228 5.48 -16.02 20.62
CA LEU A 228 4.54 -14.95 20.31
C LEU A 228 3.22 -15.48 19.76
N LEU A 229 3.26 -16.49 18.91
CA LEU A 229 2.04 -17.09 18.35
C LEU A 229 1.24 -17.85 19.41
N GLU A 230 1.91 -18.51 20.37
CA GLU A 230 1.26 -19.12 21.53
C GLU A 230 0.51 -18.08 22.38
N ASP A 231 1.10 -16.88 22.62
CA ASP A 231 0.41 -15.77 23.30
C ASP A 231 -0.85 -15.32 22.54
N LEU A 232 -0.82 -15.25 21.20
CA LEU A 232 -1.99 -14.95 20.40
C LEU A 232 -3.09 -16.01 20.57
N VAL A 233 -2.74 -17.30 20.50
CA VAL A 233 -3.69 -18.41 20.64
C VAL A 233 -4.33 -18.40 22.04
N VAL A 234 -3.54 -18.16 23.08
CA VAL A 234 -4.05 -18.02 24.46
C VAL A 234 -5.03 -16.85 24.58
N ARG A 235 -4.72 -15.70 23.98
CA ARG A 235 -5.61 -14.52 23.98
C ARG A 235 -6.91 -14.77 23.21
N ALA A 236 -6.83 -15.44 22.08
CA ALA A 236 -8.01 -15.81 21.29
C ALA A 236 -8.90 -16.83 22.01
N GLY A 237 -8.35 -17.61 22.95
CA GLY A 237 -9.08 -18.64 23.68
C GLY A 237 -9.55 -19.81 22.83
N THR A 238 -9.00 -19.96 21.62
CA THR A 238 -9.36 -21.00 20.65
C THR A 238 -8.15 -21.38 19.79
N ASP A 239 -7.99 -22.66 19.53
CA ASP A 239 -6.91 -23.17 18.69
C ASP A 239 -7.19 -22.93 17.19
N PRO A 240 -6.16 -22.57 16.41
CA PRO A 240 -6.29 -22.51 14.94
C PRO A 240 -6.49 -23.92 14.36
N ALA A 241 -7.27 -23.99 13.29
CA ALA A 241 -7.45 -25.24 12.52
C ALA A 241 -6.20 -25.63 11.73
N SER A 242 -5.34 -24.66 11.42
CA SER A 242 -4.07 -24.87 10.71
C SER A 242 -3.03 -23.87 11.16
N VAL A 243 -1.78 -24.34 11.30
CA VAL A 243 -0.60 -23.54 11.62
C VAL A 243 0.54 -23.95 10.69
N SER A 244 1.14 -22.98 10.01
CA SER A 244 2.37 -23.19 9.25
C SER A 244 3.43 -22.17 9.65
N LEU A 245 4.69 -22.59 9.76
CA LEU A 245 5.85 -21.75 10.06
C LEU A 245 7.02 -22.13 9.17
N GLU A 246 7.61 -21.14 8.53
CA GLU A 246 8.80 -21.29 7.68
C GLU A 246 9.87 -20.28 8.11
N HIS A 247 11.03 -20.76 8.55
CA HIS A 247 12.17 -19.91 8.89
C HIS A 247 13.16 -19.88 7.73
N ALA A 248 13.38 -18.71 7.16
CA ALA A 248 14.16 -18.54 5.94
C ALA A 248 14.75 -17.13 5.82
N SER A 249 15.55 -16.88 4.79
CA SER A 249 15.95 -15.53 4.41
C SER A 249 14.72 -14.65 4.12
N TYR A 250 14.86 -13.34 4.26
CA TYR A 250 13.76 -12.41 3.99
C TYR A 250 13.22 -12.54 2.55
N ARG A 251 14.09 -12.82 1.58
CA ARG A 251 13.66 -13.07 0.19
C ARG A 251 12.76 -14.30 0.08
N GLU A 252 13.16 -15.41 0.69
CA GLU A 252 12.37 -16.65 0.72
C GLU A 252 11.09 -16.47 1.52
N THR A 253 11.15 -15.76 2.65
CA THR A 253 9.96 -15.36 3.43
C THR A 253 8.95 -14.59 2.58
N LYS A 254 9.39 -13.61 1.79
CA LYS A 254 8.50 -12.89 0.88
C LYS A 254 7.88 -13.78 -0.19
N ARG A 255 8.67 -14.68 -0.76
CA ARG A 255 8.16 -15.65 -1.75
C ARG A 255 7.15 -16.60 -1.11
N TYR A 256 7.47 -17.15 0.07
CA TYR A 256 6.54 -17.98 0.83
C TYR A 256 5.20 -17.26 1.10
N LEU A 257 5.24 -16.02 1.57
CA LEU A 257 4.02 -15.23 1.83
C LEU A 257 3.25 -14.87 0.54
N ALA A 258 3.92 -14.72 -0.58
CA ALA A 258 3.26 -14.50 -1.86
C ALA A 258 2.59 -15.77 -2.41
N GLU A 259 3.20 -16.93 -2.18
CA GLU A 259 2.73 -18.25 -2.68
C GLU A 259 1.67 -18.88 -1.74
N HIS A 260 1.83 -18.70 -0.41
CA HIS A 260 1.01 -19.38 0.61
C HIS A 260 0.16 -18.40 1.45
N GLY A 261 0.31 -17.10 1.21
CA GLY A 261 -0.54 -16.10 1.83
C GLY A 261 -1.95 -16.13 1.26
N PRO A 262 -2.91 -15.50 1.91
CA PRO A 262 -4.34 -15.55 1.53
C PRO A 262 -4.67 -14.96 0.15
N GLY A 263 -3.70 -14.80 -0.72
CA GLY A 263 -3.86 -14.21 -2.06
C GLY A 263 -3.86 -15.19 -3.23
N ASP A 264 -3.51 -16.45 -3.01
CA ASP A 264 -3.35 -17.42 -4.11
C ASP A 264 -4.71 -17.88 -4.69
N ASP A 265 -5.78 -17.82 -3.89
CA ASP A 265 -7.17 -18.11 -4.32
C ASP A 265 -7.95 -16.84 -4.75
N ARG A 266 -7.27 -15.70 -4.98
CA ARG A 266 -7.99 -14.48 -5.42
C ARG A 266 -8.55 -14.68 -6.82
N PRO A 267 -9.87 -14.48 -7.01
CA PRO A 267 -10.46 -14.56 -8.34
C PRO A 267 -9.75 -13.57 -9.28
N GLN A 268 -9.46 -14.01 -10.49
CA GLN A 268 -9.04 -13.12 -11.56
C GLN A 268 -10.24 -12.22 -11.91
N GLY A 269 -10.18 -10.93 -11.51
CA GLY A 269 -11.33 -10.07 -11.70
C GLY A 269 -11.02 -8.59 -11.44
N HIS A 270 -12.07 -7.83 -11.22
CA HIS A 270 -12.00 -6.41 -10.91
C HIS A 270 -12.04 -6.19 -9.39
N PRO A 271 -10.91 -5.83 -8.75
CA PRO A 271 -10.89 -5.50 -7.34
C PRO A 271 -11.37 -4.06 -7.10
N TYR A 272 -12.20 -3.88 -6.08
CA TYR A 272 -12.57 -2.58 -5.53
C TYR A 272 -12.20 -2.56 -4.05
N SER A 273 -11.73 -1.42 -3.54
CA SER A 273 -11.35 -1.31 -2.13
C SER A 273 -11.59 0.08 -1.55
N LYS A 274 -11.82 0.10 -0.24
CA LYS A 274 -11.83 1.29 0.60
C LYS A 274 -10.94 1.03 1.81
N SER A 275 -10.34 2.07 2.38
CA SER A 275 -9.51 1.90 3.57
C SER A 275 -9.82 2.95 4.63
N GLU A 276 -9.53 2.58 5.90
CA GLU A 276 -9.68 3.46 7.06
C GLU A 276 -8.57 3.16 8.05
N TYR A 277 -8.01 4.21 8.67
CA TYR A 277 -7.06 4.07 9.79
C TYR A 277 -7.76 4.15 11.14
N PHE A 278 -7.22 3.40 12.10
CA PHE A 278 -7.72 3.35 13.47
C PHE A 278 -6.60 3.68 14.47
N ARG A 279 -6.92 4.45 15.50
CA ARG A 279 -6.01 4.81 16.60
C ARG A 279 -6.28 4.05 17.89
N GLN A 280 -7.46 3.45 17.99
CA GLN A 280 -7.92 2.70 19.13
C GLN A 280 -8.41 1.34 18.67
N PRO A 281 -8.39 0.32 19.52
CA PRO A 281 -9.05 -0.94 19.26
C PRO A 281 -10.55 -0.73 18.97
N LEU A 282 -11.11 -1.55 18.10
CA LEU A 282 -12.54 -1.62 17.88
C LEU A 282 -13.22 -2.21 19.11
N PRO A 283 -14.34 -1.63 19.60
CA PRO A 283 -15.13 -2.25 20.64
C PRO A 283 -15.86 -3.50 20.11
N ALA A 284 -16.31 -4.37 21.01
CA ALA A 284 -16.97 -5.63 20.66
C ALA A 284 -18.16 -5.43 19.70
N GLU A 285 -18.98 -4.39 19.93
CA GLU A 285 -20.13 -4.05 19.07
C GLU A 285 -19.73 -3.72 17.62
N ALA A 286 -18.54 -3.08 17.44
CA ALA A 286 -18.01 -2.78 16.10
C ALA A 286 -17.51 -4.05 15.41
N ILE A 287 -16.83 -4.92 16.14
CA ILE A 287 -16.36 -6.22 15.64
C ILE A 287 -17.57 -7.06 15.20
N GLU A 288 -18.58 -7.22 16.06
CA GLU A 288 -19.79 -7.97 15.74
C GLU A 288 -20.50 -7.42 14.49
N SER A 289 -20.64 -6.10 14.38
CA SER A 289 -21.26 -5.44 13.22
C SER A 289 -20.45 -5.65 11.93
N LEU A 290 -19.12 -5.60 11.99
CA LEU A 290 -18.24 -5.87 10.85
C LEU A 290 -18.35 -7.33 10.40
N VAL A 291 -18.29 -8.28 11.34
CA VAL A 291 -18.42 -9.73 11.07
C VAL A 291 -19.79 -10.05 10.47
N GLU A 292 -20.86 -9.46 11.01
CA GLU A 292 -22.21 -9.62 10.47
C GLU A 292 -22.31 -9.10 9.03
N THR A 293 -21.83 -7.88 8.77
CA THR A 293 -21.83 -7.28 7.42
C THR A 293 -20.98 -8.07 6.44
N PHE A 294 -19.87 -8.63 6.90
CA PHE A 294 -18.95 -9.43 6.09
C PHE A 294 -19.56 -10.77 5.67
N SER A 295 -20.22 -11.45 6.60
CA SER A 295 -20.69 -12.85 6.44
C SER A 295 -22.06 -12.96 5.78
N LYS A 296 -22.91 -11.92 5.94
CA LYS A 296 -24.29 -11.95 5.41
C LYS A 296 -24.38 -11.47 3.95
N GLU A 297 -25.50 -11.87 3.30
CA GLU A 297 -25.86 -11.42 1.95
C GLU A 297 -24.72 -11.62 0.94
N ARG A 298 -24.06 -12.75 0.99
CA ARG A 298 -23.01 -13.10 0.03
C ARG A 298 -23.65 -13.43 -1.33
N VAL A 299 -22.97 -12.97 -2.39
CA VAL A 299 -23.43 -13.13 -3.77
C VAL A 299 -22.40 -13.98 -4.52
N ALA A 300 -22.85 -14.95 -5.33
CA ALA A 300 -21.96 -15.74 -6.16
C ALA A 300 -21.15 -14.88 -7.11
N GLY A 301 -19.90 -15.25 -7.38
CA GLY A 301 -18.96 -14.46 -8.19
C GLY A 301 -18.36 -13.23 -7.49
N GLN A 302 -18.61 -13.05 -6.17
CA GLN A 302 -18.06 -11.98 -5.36
C GLN A 302 -17.25 -12.52 -4.19
N SER A 303 -15.93 -12.41 -4.23
CA SER A 303 -15.09 -12.63 -3.05
C SER A 303 -14.97 -11.36 -2.22
N ARG A 304 -14.93 -11.51 -0.89
CA ARG A 304 -14.81 -10.39 0.05
C ARG A 304 -13.57 -10.54 0.91
N GLU A 305 -13.00 -9.40 1.29
CA GLU A 305 -11.79 -9.33 2.12
C GLU A 305 -11.89 -8.17 3.12
N LEU A 306 -11.52 -8.44 4.38
CA LEU A 306 -11.18 -7.42 5.38
C LEU A 306 -9.74 -7.65 5.79
N ASP A 307 -8.83 -6.75 5.43
CA ASP A 307 -7.39 -6.86 5.67
C ASP A 307 -6.96 -5.81 6.71
N PHE A 308 -6.66 -6.28 7.90
CA PHE A 308 -6.15 -5.49 9.01
C PHE A 308 -4.62 -5.56 9.02
N THR A 309 -3.98 -4.47 8.67
CA THR A 309 -2.53 -4.34 8.68
C THR A 309 -2.09 -3.62 9.95
N PRO A 310 -1.21 -4.21 10.79
CA PRO A 310 -0.72 -3.55 11.99
C PRO A 310 0.12 -2.34 11.62
N TRP A 311 -0.09 -1.24 12.34
CA TRP A 311 0.69 -0.02 12.22
C TRP A 311 1.63 0.11 13.44
N GLY A 312 2.09 1.30 13.79
CA GLY A 312 2.96 1.51 14.95
C GLY A 312 4.45 1.33 14.64
N GLY A 313 5.27 1.14 15.67
CA GLY A 313 6.72 1.01 15.51
C GLY A 313 7.35 2.19 14.79
N ALA A 314 8.25 1.91 13.84
CA ALA A 314 8.94 2.94 13.05
C ALA A 314 8.00 3.79 12.19
N TYR A 315 6.84 3.27 11.77
CA TYR A 315 5.84 4.09 11.06
C TYR A 315 5.42 5.32 11.87
N ASN A 316 5.25 5.17 13.19
CA ASN A 316 4.79 6.22 14.09
C ASN A 316 5.93 7.04 14.74
N ARG A 317 7.19 6.65 14.56
CA ARG A 317 8.35 7.41 15.08
C ARG A 317 8.76 8.58 14.20
N VAL A 318 8.34 8.59 12.93
CA VAL A 318 8.58 9.71 12.01
C VAL A 318 7.53 10.79 12.27
N PRO A 319 7.90 12.06 12.51
CA PRO A 319 6.92 13.15 12.64
C PRO A 319 6.04 13.29 11.39
N ALA A 320 4.75 13.60 11.57
CA ALA A 320 3.78 13.63 10.48
C ALA A 320 4.09 14.70 9.41
N GLU A 321 4.83 15.75 9.79
CA GLU A 321 5.26 16.83 8.91
C GLU A 321 6.63 16.60 8.26
N ALA A 322 7.39 15.59 8.71
CA ALA A 322 8.74 15.31 8.18
C ALA A 322 8.72 14.78 6.73
N THR A 323 7.61 14.21 6.31
CA THR A 323 7.33 13.77 4.95
C THR A 323 5.91 14.12 4.56
N ALA A 324 5.53 14.00 3.30
CA ALA A 324 4.15 14.22 2.88
C ALA A 324 3.17 13.16 3.40
N PHE A 325 3.67 12.01 3.85
CA PHE A 325 2.86 10.95 4.47
C PHE A 325 2.43 11.34 5.89
N ALA A 326 1.14 11.62 6.08
CA ALA A 326 0.63 12.21 7.33
C ALA A 326 0.17 11.21 8.40
N HIS A 327 0.07 9.91 8.07
CA HIS A 327 -0.53 8.88 8.96
C HIS A 327 0.54 8.25 9.86
N ARG A 328 0.95 8.98 10.90
CA ARG A 328 2.07 8.66 11.79
C ARG A 328 1.67 8.47 13.25
N GLY A 329 0.41 8.14 13.52
CA GLY A 329 -0.08 7.94 14.90
C GLY A 329 -1.20 6.91 14.94
N GLU A 330 -1.21 5.98 14.02
CA GLU A 330 -2.29 5.01 13.84
C GLU A 330 -1.94 3.67 14.53
N LEU A 331 -2.95 2.90 14.92
CA LEU A 331 -2.78 1.58 15.51
C LEU A 331 -2.77 0.49 14.44
N PHE A 332 -3.75 0.56 13.52
CA PHE A 332 -3.82 -0.34 12.36
C PHE A 332 -4.56 0.33 11.19
N LEU A 333 -4.38 -0.24 10.03
CA LEU A 333 -5.10 0.07 8.79
C LEU A 333 -6.07 -1.08 8.51
N LEU A 334 -7.33 -0.78 8.21
CA LEU A 334 -8.30 -1.73 7.68
C LEU A 334 -8.56 -1.42 6.21
N LYS A 335 -8.35 -2.39 5.35
CA LYS A 335 -8.79 -2.37 3.96
C LYS A 335 -10.00 -3.29 3.80
N HIS A 336 -11.10 -2.75 3.32
CA HIS A 336 -12.26 -3.49 2.83
C HIS A 336 -12.06 -3.71 1.34
N ALA A 337 -12.22 -4.93 0.86
CA ALA A 337 -12.11 -5.22 -0.56
C ALA A 337 -13.19 -6.20 -1.02
N VAL A 338 -13.60 -6.06 -2.27
CA VAL A 338 -14.43 -6.99 -3.00
C VAL A 338 -13.88 -7.18 -4.40
N THR A 339 -13.78 -8.42 -4.84
CA THR A 339 -13.39 -8.74 -6.21
C THR A 339 -14.57 -9.41 -6.90
N VAL A 340 -14.89 -8.96 -8.11
CA VAL A 340 -15.89 -9.56 -8.98
C VAL A 340 -15.20 -10.17 -10.19
N GLU A 341 -15.80 -11.17 -10.81
CA GLU A 341 -15.28 -11.80 -12.01
C GLU A 341 -15.04 -10.78 -13.15
N SER A 342 -14.11 -11.08 -14.04
CA SER A 342 -13.71 -10.16 -15.13
C SER A 342 -14.84 -9.85 -16.11
N ASP A 343 -15.78 -10.76 -16.28
CA ASP A 343 -16.97 -10.65 -17.15
C ASP A 343 -18.26 -10.26 -16.39
N ALA A 344 -18.13 -9.92 -15.08
CA ALA A 344 -19.26 -9.50 -14.24
C ALA A 344 -20.07 -8.38 -14.89
N GLN A 345 -21.38 -8.52 -14.84
CA GLN A 345 -22.31 -7.55 -15.42
C GLN A 345 -22.43 -6.30 -14.52
N ALA A 346 -22.99 -5.22 -15.05
CA ALA A 346 -23.10 -3.95 -14.32
C ALA A 346 -23.85 -4.11 -12.98
N VAL A 347 -24.89 -4.93 -12.93
CA VAL A 347 -25.68 -5.19 -11.71
C VAL A 347 -24.86 -5.90 -10.63
N GLU A 348 -23.94 -6.79 -11.01
CA GLU A 348 -23.06 -7.52 -10.10
C GLU A 348 -21.99 -6.59 -9.53
N LYS A 349 -21.42 -5.71 -10.36
CA LYS A 349 -20.51 -4.64 -9.96
C LYS A 349 -21.17 -3.64 -9.00
N GLU A 350 -22.41 -3.25 -9.27
CA GLU A 350 -23.19 -2.36 -8.40
C GLU A 350 -23.47 -3.01 -7.03
N ALA A 351 -23.85 -4.29 -7.01
CA ALA A 351 -24.03 -5.05 -5.78
C ALA A 351 -22.74 -5.15 -4.95
N ALA A 352 -21.60 -5.38 -5.60
CA ALA A 352 -20.29 -5.42 -4.97
C ALA A 352 -19.91 -4.06 -4.35
N LEU A 353 -20.05 -2.98 -5.10
CA LEU A 353 -19.81 -1.62 -4.62
C LEU A 353 -20.74 -1.22 -3.49
N SER A 354 -22.01 -1.63 -3.55
CA SER A 354 -22.98 -1.41 -2.47
C SER A 354 -22.56 -2.13 -1.18
N TRP A 355 -22.14 -3.40 -1.27
CA TRP A 355 -21.59 -4.12 -0.11
C TRP A 355 -20.32 -3.43 0.42
N LEU A 356 -19.39 -3.07 -0.44
CA LEU A 356 -18.14 -2.40 -0.07
C LEU A 356 -18.41 -1.10 0.70
N GLY A 357 -19.37 -0.29 0.20
CA GLY A 357 -19.80 0.95 0.86
C GLY A 357 -20.40 0.70 2.25
N ARG A 358 -21.28 -0.31 2.40
CA ARG A 358 -21.85 -0.71 3.69
C ARG A 358 -20.77 -1.20 4.66
N SER A 359 -19.90 -2.10 4.20
CA SER A 359 -18.81 -2.65 5.02
C SER A 359 -17.89 -1.56 5.55
N TRP A 360 -17.49 -0.61 4.71
CA TRP A 360 -16.67 0.52 5.11
C TRP A 360 -17.42 1.46 6.08
N ALA A 361 -18.70 1.77 5.80
CA ALA A 361 -19.52 2.61 6.65
C ALA A 361 -19.72 2.00 8.06
N THR A 362 -19.74 0.67 8.18
CA THR A 362 -19.85 -0.03 9.47
C THR A 362 -18.65 0.24 10.38
N GLY A 363 -17.41 0.25 9.87
CA GLY A 363 -16.20 0.54 10.66
C GLY A 363 -15.93 2.02 10.89
N ARG A 364 -16.37 2.90 9.99
CA ARG A 364 -16.03 4.32 9.96
C ARG A 364 -16.30 5.13 11.25
N PRO A 365 -17.36 4.89 12.05
CA PRO A 365 -17.59 5.63 13.29
C PRO A 365 -16.44 5.55 14.31
N TRP A 366 -15.64 4.48 14.26
CA TRP A 366 -14.49 4.26 15.14
C TRP A 366 -13.15 4.58 14.47
N GLY A 367 -13.18 4.88 13.17
CA GLY A 367 -12.02 5.26 12.38
C GLY A 367 -11.59 6.71 12.59
N THR A 368 -10.45 7.05 12.01
CA THR A 368 -9.88 8.41 12.07
C THR A 368 -10.38 9.33 10.96
N GLY A 369 -11.14 8.82 10.00
CA GLY A 369 -11.49 9.50 8.76
C GLY A 369 -10.31 9.61 7.78
N ARG A 370 -9.23 8.84 7.99
CA ARG A 370 -8.02 8.84 7.17
C ARG A 370 -7.90 7.56 6.37
N ALA A 371 -7.36 7.68 5.16
CA ALA A 371 -7.19 6.57 4.23
C ALA A 371 -5.73 6.47 3.72
N TYR A 372 -5.33 5.29 3.30
CA TYR A 372 -3.99 5.06 2.77
C TYR A 372 -3.90 5.49 1.29
N PRO A 373 -2.95 6.39 0.91
CA PRO A 373 -2.87 6.92 -0.45
C PRO A 373 -2.67 5.87 -1.55
N ASN A 374 -2.05 4.72 -1.23
CA ASN A 374 -1.88 3.62 -2.18
C ASN A 374 -3.09 2.66 -2.26
N PHE A 375 -4.11 2.87 -1.42
CA PHE A 375 -5.44 2.25 -1.57
C PHE A 375 -6.46 3.34 -1.93
N PRO A 376 -6.32 3.96 -3.11
CA PRO A 376 -7.16 5.08 -3.49
C PRO A 376 -8.61 4.63 -3.70
N ASP A 377 -9.52 5.39 -3.10
CA ASP A 377 -10.97 5.25 -3.25
C ASP A 377 -11.49 6.40 -4.13
N PRO A 378 -11.91 6.13 -5.37
CA PRO A 378 -12.41 7.19 -6.28
C PRO A 378 -13.63 7.95 -5.76
N ASP A 379 -14.44 7.31 -4.89
CA ASP A 379 -15.69 7.86 -4.37
C ASP A 379 -15.51 8.57 -3.02
N LEU A 380 -14.28 8.71 -2.53
CA LEU A 380 -14.00 9.36 -1.26
C LEU A 380 -14.14 10.88 -1.41
N GLU A 381 -15.21 11.45 -0.87
CA GLU A 381 -15.53 12.89 -0.98
C GLU A 381 -14.51 13.77 -0.24
N ASP A 382 -14.18 13.44 1.02
CA ASP A 382 -13.20 14.19 1.84
C ASP A 382 -11.76 13.67 1.65
N TRP A 383 -11.42 13.25 0.41
CA TRP A 383 -10.10 12.73 0.07
C TRP A 383 -8.93 13.66 0.43
N PRO A 384 -9.06 15.01 0.34
CA PRO A 384 -7.94 15.89 0.64
C PRO A 384 -7.49 15.74 2.09
N ARG A 385 -8.46 15.68 3.00
CA ARG A 385 -8.21 15.47 4.43
C ARG A 385 -7.85 14.01 4.74
N ALA A 386 -8.53 13.08 4.10
CA ALA A 386 -8.32 11.65 4.34
C ALA A 386 -6.91 11.20 3.95
N TYR A 387 -6.39 11.64 2.79
CA TYR A 387 -5.04 11.26 2.34
C TYR A 387 -3.92 12.13 2.91
N HIS A 388 -4.15 13.44 3.08
CA HIS A 388 -3.07 14.40 3.32
C HIS A 388 -3.14 15.09 4.69
N ALA A 389 -4.28 15.01 5.38
CA ALA A 389 -4.49 15.63 6.69
C ALA A 389 -3.99 17.10 6.72
N THR A 390 -3.08 17.43 7.64
CA THR A 390 -2.50 18.78 7.78
C THR A 390 -1.47 19.13 6.71
N ASN A 391 -1.00 18.16 5.91
CA ASN A 391 0.04 18.35 4.90
C ASN A 391 -0.49 18.92 3.58
N LEU A 392 -1.83 18.96 3.37
CA LEU A 392 -2.44 19.37 2.10
C LEU A 392 -2.03 20.77 1.66
N GLU A 393 -2.00 21.75 2.58
CA GLU A 393 -1.65 23.14 2.26
C GLU A 393 -0.21 23.28 1.75
N ARG A 394 0.75 22.54 2.35
CA ARG A 394 2.13 22.51 1.85
C ARG A 394 2.21 21.82 0.50
N LEU A 395 1.47 20.71 0.29
CA LEU A 395 1.39 20.02 -1.00
C LEU A 395 0.85 20.93 -2.10
N ALA A 396 -0.18 21.75 -1.82
CA ALA A 396 -0.72 22.71 -2.78
C ALA A 396 0.32 23.74 -3.23
N ARG A 397 1.14 24.26 -2.30
CA ARG A 397 2.28 25.17 -2.64
C ARG A 397 3.35 24.47 -3.48
N VAL A 398 3.65 23.19 -3.18
CA VAL A 398 4.58 22.40 -3.99
C VAL A 398 4.01 22.19 -5.40
N LYS A 399 2.71 21.87 -5.50
CA LYS A 399 2.03 21.70 -6.80
C LYS A 399 2.13 22.96 -7.65
N GLU A 400 1.83 24.13 -7.08
CA GLU A 400 1.94 25.40 -7.76
C GLU A 400 3.35 25.70 -8.27
N ARG A 401 4.38 25.32 -7.51
CA ARG A 401 5.78 25.52 -7.91
C ARG A 401 6.25 24.61 -9.03
N TYR A 402 5.88 23.31 -9.01
CA TYR A 402 6.46 22.30 -9.91
C TYR A 402 5.52 21.88 -11.05
N ASP A 403 4.24 22.14 -10.92
CA ASP A 403 3.22 21.89 -11.95
C ASP A 403 2.15 22.98 -11.97
N PRO A 404 2.52 24.26 -12.23
CA PRO A 404 1.61 25.42 -12.16
C PRO A 404 0.46 25.32 -13.17
N ASP A 405 0.68 24.66 -14.31
CA ASP A 405 -0.34 24.45 -15.36
C ASP A 405 -1.22 23.22 -15.11
N ASN A 406 -1.01 22.54 -13.99
CA ASN A 406 -1.75 21.35 -13.59
C ASN A 406 -1.80 20.27 -14.71
N LEU A 407 -0.63 19.96 -15.29
CA LEU A 407 -0.49 18.92 -16.31
C LEU A 407 -0.77 17.53 -15.74
N PHE A 408 -0.21 17.25 -14.54
CA PHE A 408 -0.40 16.00 -13.82
C PHE A 408 -1.66 16.09 -12.96
N ARG A 409 -2.82 15.78 -13.57
CA ARG A 409 -4.12 15.91 -12.93
C ARG A 409 -4.96 14.64 -13.07
N PHE A 410 -5.73 14.38 -12.05
CA PHE A 410 -6.81 13.40 -11.98
C PHE A 410 -7.82 13.88 -10.95
N HIS A 411 -9.00 13.26 -10.84
CA HIS A 411 -10.10 13.71 -9.99
C HIS A 411 -9.69 14.05 -8.52
N GLN A 412 -8.75 13.30 -7.94
CA GLN A 412 -8.25 13.50 -6.56
C GLN A 412 -6.75 13.90 -6.56
N SER A 413 -6.27 14.62 -7.57
CA SER A 413 -4.90 15.15 -7.57
C SER A 413 -4.77 16.33 -6.62
N VAL A 414 -3.57 16.50 -6.05
CA VAL A 414 -3.27 17.67 -5.21
C VAL A 414 -3.61 18.96 -5.97
N PRO A 415 -4.49 19.83 -5.43
CA PRO A 415 -4.86 21.09 -6.10
C PRO A 415 -3.71 22.09 -6.05
N SER A 416 -3.66 23.02 -7.00
CA SER A 416 -2.80 24.21 -6.90
C SER A 416 -3.32 25.13 -5.80
N HIS A 417 -2.41 25.88 -5.16
CA HIS A 417 -2.78 26.86 -4.12
C HIS A 417 -3.77 27.91 -4.70
N GLY A 418 -4.92 28.08 -4.07
CA GLY A 418 -5.97 28.99 -4.53
C GLY A 418 -7.03 28.38 -5.47
N ALA A 419 -6.86 27.14 -5.94
CA ALA A 419 -7.95 26.42 -6.59
C ALA A 419 -8.93 25.94 -5.50
N SER A 420 -10.16 26.47 -5.52
CA SER A 420 -11.25 25.96 -4.67
C SER A 420 -11.47 24.49 -5.02
N THR A 421 -11.46 23.61 -4.04
CA THR A 421 -11.97 22.23 -4.19
C THR A 421 -13.50 22.36 -4.37
N ALA A 422 -13.94 22.50 -5.63
CA ALA A 422 -15.37 22.54 -5.99
C ALA A 422 -15.92 21.13 -6.05
#